data_35998c2230979d67658ae0589dbeed14
#
_entry.id   35998c2230979d67658ae0589dbeed14
#
_cell.length_a   1.000
_cell.length_b   1.000
_cell.length_c   1.000
_cell.angle_alpha   90.00
_cell.angle_beta   90.00
_cell.angle_gamma   90.00
#
_symmetry.space_group_name_H-M   'P 1'
#
loop_
_entity.id
_entity.type
_entity.pdbx_description
1 polymer ?
#
loop_
_entity_poly.entity_id
_entity_poly.type
_entity_poly.pdbx_seq_one_letter_code
_entity_poly.pdbx_strand_id
1 'polypeptide(L)'
;LTGIESGSMPAFPLQQHAPESTREGFLFSLVGARCDIAMRFAAVAIDYDGTLAQDGLVDSSTAAALEQVVASGRKFILVTGRMLRELLPLFPQATLCARIVAENGAVLYRPATRDQRLLADPASAVLIDTLTRKGVTPLDVGDSIIATVRPHEVPIMEAIRDLGLEHHVIFNRESVMVLPPGINKATGLAAALDELQLSPHEVVGIGDSENDHALFQTSELAVAVASAVPTLRDAADWVTARSNGAGTSEALLALVADDMAGHARRLTRHRITLGSRQGGDPVTMSPVGENLLIAGTSGSGKSTLAHAVLEQLVDQGYQSCVIDPEGDYPSMEKMIMFGNSQRGPTVVEVMTALENPKAQVLVNLVGLPLEDRPAFFLELLPKLQERRVRTGRPHRIVVDEAHHLMPKRWPAMPESLEDLHSMIFVTVHPDRLAPQVLDSVDLAVALGHEPASTLQPLGHHRRSRRMIAVNELKPGEALFWQRAEDLPPEPLLMAVPRAERQRHRRKYAEGELPPERSFYFRGPDGKLNLRAQNLIMFRQLADGIDDETWLHHLRQGDYSRWMKTAIKDPSLAEIVHEVEDMPELSAHESRQRVATAIQERYTLPTTGI
;
A
#
# COMPACT_ATOMS: atom_id res chain seq x y z
N LEU A 1 21.92 46.39 -67.82
CA LEU A 1 22.28 47.79 -67.69
C LEU A 1 22.37 48.19 -66.25
N THR A 2 23.61 48.20 -65.72
CA THR A 2 24.31 49.29 -65.02
C THR A 2 23.65 49.70 -63.70
N GLY A 3 24.27 49.74 -62.54
CA GLY A 3 25.62 50.12 -62.21
C GLY A 3 25.93 49.92 -60.72
N ILE A 4 27.16 49.81 -60.51
CA ILE A 4 28.01 49.74 -59.33
C ILE A 4 28.01 51.07 -58.55
N GLU A 5 28.18 51.03 -57.22
CA GLU A 5 29.11 51.85 -56.42
C GLU A 5 28.88 51.52 -54.94
N SER A 6 29.78 50.85 -54.24
CA SER A 6 30.96 51.24 -53.43
C SER A 6 30.74 52.37 -52.43
N GLY A 7 31.00 52.06 -51.15
CA GLY A 7 31.14 53.05 -50.12
C GLY A 7 31.32 52.48 -48.73
N SER A 8 32.56 52.15 -48.40
CA SER A 8 33.40 52.41 -47.19
C SER A 8 32.82 52.33 -45.80
N MET A 9 33.46 51.50 -44.99
CA MET A 9 33.56 51.59 -43.51
C MET A 9 34.11 52.92 -43.04
N PRO A 10 33.80 53.27 -41.78
CA PRO A 10 34.92 53.58 -40.89
C PRO A 10 34.82 52.90 -39.50
N ALA A 11 35.97 52.66 -39.04
CA ALA A 11 36.68 52.36 -37.82
C ALA A 11 35.99 52.52 -36.42
N PHE A 12 36.35 51.59 -35.55
CA PHE A 12 36.23 51.58 -34.11
C PHE A 12 36.83 52.81 -33.41
N PRO A 13 36.38 53.10 -32.18
CA PRO A 13 37.34 53.07 -31.07
C PRO A 13 36.93 52.19 -29.87
N LEU A 14 37.97 51.81 -29.16
CA LEU A 14 38.06 50.97 -27.97
C LEU A 14 37.59 51.68 -26.67
N GLN A 15 37.19 50.82 -25.74
CA GLN A 15 37.26 50.91 -24.28
C GLN A 15 36.15 51.68 -23.53
N GLN A 16 35.39 50.91 -22.69
CA GLN A 16 35.51 51.04 -21.21
C GLN A 16 34.58 50.03 -20.50
N HIS A 17 35.20 49.28 -19.57
CA HIS A 17 34.74 48.64 -18.33
C HIS A 17 33.25 48.21 -18.23
N ALA A 18 32.98 46.93 -18.31
CA ALA A 18 31.79 46.29 -17.76
C ALA A 18 32.04 45.82 -16.31
N PRO A 19 31.06 45.99 -15.39
CA PRO A 19 31.23 45.54 -14.00
C PRO A 19 30.99 44.03 -13.85
N GLU A 20 31.67 43.46 -12.85
CA GLU A 20 31.72 42.04 -12.47
C GLU A 20 30.38 41.45 -11.91
N SER A 21 29.21 41.88 -12.33
CA SER A 21 27.95 41.39 -11.75
C SER A 21 27.15 40.39 -12.64
N THR A 22 27.75 39.86 -13.72
CA THR A 22 27.03 38.99 -14.66
C THR A 22 27.48 37.52 -14.65
N ARG A 23 28.31 37.08 -13.71
CA ARG A 23 28.69 35.66 -13.60
C ARG A 23 27.81 34.85 -12.66
N GLU A 24 27.08 35.46 -11.73
CA GLU A 24 26.13 34.73 -10.87
C GLU A 24 24.75 34.48 -11.52
N GLY A 25 24.35 35.29 -12.49
CA GLY A 25 23.04 35.15 -13.17
C GLY A 25 22.98 34.03 -14.20
N PHE A 26 24.12 33.53 -14.71
CA PHE A 26 24.15 32.46 -15.73
C PHE A 26 24.20 31.04 -15.13
N LEU A 27 24.59 30.91 -13.86
CA LEU A 27 24.55 29.64 -13.13
C LEU A 27 23.16 29.34 -12.56
N PHE A 28 22.31 30.35 -12.35
CA PHE A 28 20.92 30.14 -11.88
C PHE A 28 19.93 29.80 -13.00
N SER A 29 20.27 30.05 -14.27
CA SER A 29 19.40 29.74 -15.42
C SER A 29 19.54 28.31 -15.96
N LEU A 30 20.55 27.55 -15.56
CA LEU A 30 20.75 26.15 -15.93
C LEU A 30 20.21 25.16 -14.88
N VAL A 31 19.74 25.65 -13.71
CA VAL A 31 19.08 24.84 -12.68
C VAL A 31 17.55 24.81 -12.85
N GLY A 32 17.00 25.57 -13.80
CA GLY A 32 15.56 25.78 -13.99
C GLY A 32 14.85 24.84 -14.97
N ALA A 33 15.51 23.87 -15.59
CA ALA A 33 14.83 22.80 -16.32
C ALA A 33 14.80 21.54 -15.42
N ARG A 34 14.09 21.62 -14.26
CA ARG A 34 13.63 20.40 -13.61
C ARG A 34 12.63 19.76 -14.55
N CYS A 35 13.02 18.62 -15.11
CA CYS A 35 12.08 17.65 -15.66
C CYS A 35 11.11 17.31 -14.51
N ASP A 36 9.86 17.75 -14.57
CA ASP A 36 8.82 17.43 -13.58
C ASP A 36 8.38 15.96 -13.73
N ILE A 37 9.33 15.05 -13.61
CA ILE A 37 9.04 13.62 -13.46
C ILE A 37 8.50 13.46 -12.04
N ALA A 38 7.24 13.08 -11.91
CA ALA A 38 6.62 12.79 -10.62
C ALA A 38 7.47 11.75 -9.89
N MET A 39 8.00 12.10 -8.72
CA MET A 39 8.91 11.26 -7.93
C MET A 39 8.12 10.12 -7.27
N ARG A 40 8.24 8.89 -7.77
CA ARG A 40 7.73 7.69 -7.10
C ARG A 40 8.70 7.21 -6.03
N PHE A 41 10.00 7.19 -6.36
CA PHE A 41 11.05 6.72 -5.46
C PHE A 41 11.81 7.90 -4.84
N ALA A 42 11.52 8.17 -3.56
CA ALA A 42 12.13 9.25 -2.80
C ALA A 42 13.47 8.85 -2.14
N ALA A 43 13.76 7.55 -2.08
CA ALA A 43 14.98 7.04 -1.49
C ALA A 43 15.54 5.83 -2.23
N VAL A 44 16.85 5.64 -2.10
CA VAL A 44 17.55 4.41 -2.46
C VAL A 44 18.25 3.85 -1.22
N ALA A 45 18.08 2.56 -0.94
CA ALA A 45 18.72 1.82 0.12
C ALA A 45 19.69 0.80 -0.49
N ILE A 46 21.00 0.93 -0.22
CA ILE A 46 22.05 0.19 -0.93
C ILE A 46 22.91 -0.57 0.06
N ASP A 47 23.16 -1.86 -0.22
CA ASP A 47 24.19 -2.61 0.48
C ASP A 47 25.60 -2.11 0.08
N TYR A 48 26.60 -2.36 0.94
CA TYR A 48 27.96 -1.89 0.71
C TYR A 48 28.82 -2.89 -0.07
N ASP A 49 29.09 -4.06 0.52
CA ASP A 49 30.08 -5.01 0.04
C ASP A 49 29.57 -5.86 -1.14
N GLY A 50 30.22 -5.76 -2.30
CA GLY A 50 29.78 -6.48 -3.50
C GLY A 50 28.65 -5.81 -4.26
N THR A 51 28.04 -4.77 -3.67
CA THR A 51 26.99 -3.95 -4.26
C THR A 51 27.51 -2.56 -4.62
N LEU A 52 27.75 -1.71 -3.63
CA LEU A 52 28.26 -0.36 -3.83
C LEU A 52 29.80 -0.36 -4.01
N ALA A 53 30.48 -1.17 -3.21
CA ALA A 53 31.93 -1.28 -3.17
C ALA A 53 32.40 -2.63 -3.73
N GLN A 54 33.54 -2.61 -4.41
CA GLN A 54 34.30 -3.79 -4.76
C GLN A 54 35.61 -3.77 -3.95
N ASP A 55 35.92 -4.90 -3.28
CA ASP A 55 37.10 -5.02 -2.40
C ASP A 55 37.18 -3.89 -1.35
N GLY A 56 36.03 -3.45 -0.85
CA GLY A 56 35.87 -2.40 0.16
C GLY A 56 36.02 -0.98 -0.37
N LEU A 57 36.20 -0.76 -1.68
CA LEU A 57 36.38 0.54 -2.29
C LEU A 57 35.26 0.88 -3.27
N VAL A 58 34.78 2.11 -3.21
CA VAL A 58 33.79 2.67 -4.15
C VAL A 58 34.53 3.38 -5.28
N ASP A 59 34.28 3.00 -6.51
CA ASP A 59 34.90 3.66 -7.67
C ASP A 59 34.33 5.06 -7.92
N SER A 60 35.07 5.89 -8.66
CA SER A 60 34.70 7.29 -8.91
C SER A 60 33.41 7.45 -9.73
N SER A 61 33.10 6.50 -10.61
CA SER A 61 31.86 6.55 -11.41
C SER A 61 30.64 6.26 -10.55
N THR A 62 30.75 5.32 -9.62
CA THR A 62 29.70 4.99 -8.66
C THR A 62 29.50 6.14 -7.65
N ALA A 63 30.59 6.76 -7.19
CA ALA A 63 30.50 7.96 -6.33
C ALA A 63 29.77 9.11 -7.05
N ALA A 64 30.10 9.37 -8.32
CA ALA A 64 29.44 10.41 -9.11
C ALA A 64 27.94 10.12 -9.33
N ALA A 65 27.55 8.85 -9.52
CA ALA A 65 26.14 8.45 -9.63
C ALA A 65 25.37 8.68 -8.30
N LEU A 66 26.00 8.41 -7.14
CA LEU A 66 25.42 8.73 -5.84
C LEU A 66 25.20 10.23 -5.66
N GLU A 67 26.19 11.06 -6.05
CA GLU A 67 26.05 12.53 -5.99
C GLU A 67 24.87 13.01 -6.85
N GLN A 68 24.65 12.44 -8.03
CA GLN A 68 23.50 12.77 -8.88
C GLN A 68 22.17 12.41 -8.22
N VAL A 69 22.07 11.24 -7.57
CA VAL A 69 20.87 10.84 -6.82
C VAL A 69 20.57 11.81 -5.71
N VAL A 70 21.57 12.19 -4.91
CA VAL A 70 21.39 13.17 -3.83
C VAL A 70 21.04 14.55 -4.39
N ALA A 71 21.69 14.99 -5.48
CA ALA A 71 21.38 16.26 -6.15
C ALA A 71 19.96 16.30 -6.73
N SER A 72 19.38 15.15 -7.10
CA SER A 72 17.97 15.06 -7.54
C SER A 72 16.95 15.24 -6.40
N GLY A 73 17.41 15.36 -5.14
CA GLY A 73 16.58 15.50 -3.94
C GLY A 73 16.23 14.18 -3.27
N ARG A 74 16.63 13.03 -3.82
CA ARG A 74 16.41 11.71 -3.24
C ARG A 74 17.31 11.45 -2.05
N LYS A 75 16.88 10.59 -1.13
CA LYS A 75 17.68 10.21 0.04
C LYS A 75 18.48 8.95 -0.26
N PHE A 76 19.76 8.99 0.05
CA PHE A 76 20.61 7.81 0.02
C PHE A 76 20.73 7.23 1.43
N ILE A 77 20.40 5.94 1.57
CA ILE A 77 20.49 5.14 2.81
C ILE A 77 21.47 4.02 2.54
N LEU A 78 22.55 3.95 3.30
CA LEU A 78 23.46 2.81 3.25
C LEU A 78 23.01 1.76 4.25
N VAL A 79 22.96 0.48 3.83
CA VAL A 79 22.51 -0.64 4.68
C VAL A 79 23.55 -1.76 4.60
N THR A 80 24.35 -1.94 5.64
CA THR A 80 25.53 -2.81 5.61
C THR A 80 25.65 -3.72 6.83
N GLY A 81 26.32 -4.87 6.62
CA GLY A 81 26.77 -5.75 7.73
C GLY A 81 27.99 -5.22 8.48
N ARG A 82 28.73 -4.24 7.91
CA ARG A 82 29.94 -3.71 8.51
C ARG A 82 29.65 -2.93 9.81
N MET A 83 30.66 -2.93 10.70
CA MET A 83 30.69 -2.08 11.87
C MET A 83 31.06 -0.64 11.46
N LEU A 84 30.48 0.37 12.11
CA LEU A 84 30.72 1.78 11.75
C LEU A 84 32.20 2.18 11.81
N ARG A 85 32.93 1.67 12.83
CA ARG A 85 34.36 1.95 12.99
C ARG A 85 35.23 1.47 11.82
N GLU A 86 34.79 0.43 11.11
CA GLU A 86 35.46 -0.13 9.93
C GLU A 86 34.99 0.55 8.64
N LEU A 87 33.71 0.89 8.57
CA LEU A 87 33.09 1.50 7.40
C LEU A 87 33.57 2.94 7.17
N LEU A 88 33.49 3.80 8.22
CA LEU A 88 33.69 5.24 8.06
C LEU A 88 35.07 5.61 7.49
N PRO A 89 36.19 4.94 7.86
CA PRO A 89 37.49 5.21 7.24
C PRO A 89 37.57 4.81 5.75
N LEU A 90 36.79 3.80 5.33
CA LEU A 90 36.82 3.25 3.97
C LEU A 90 35.86 3.97 3.01
N PHE A 91 34.87 4.68 3.53
CA PHE A 91 33.79 5.29 2.76
C PHE A 91 33.71 6.82 2.94
N PRO A 92 34.53 7.60 2.23
CA PRO A 92 34.49 9.07 2.30
C PRO A 92 33.13 9.67 1.94
N GLN A 93 32.33 9.00 1.10
CA GLN A 93 30.99 9.39 0.67
C GLN A 93 29.93 9.20 1.75
N ALA A 94 30.30 8.75 2.96
CA ALA A 94 29.37 8.59 4.10
C ALA A 94 28.56 9.87 4.39
N THR A 95 29.11 11.05 4.09
CA THR A 95 28.43 12.34 4.25
C THR A 95 27.27 12.56 3.28
N LEU A 96 27.19 11.81 2.17
CA LEU A 96 26.05 11.82 1.25
C LEU A 96 24.86 11.04 1.80
N CYS A 97 25.10 10.12 2.76
CA CYS A 97 24.05 9.29 3.32
C CYS A 97 23.11 10.13 4.21
N ALA A 98 21.80 10.03 3.96
CA ALA A 98 20.80 10.53 4.89
C ALA A 98 20.82 9.72 6.19
N ARG A 99 21.05 8.40 6.10
CA ARG A 99 21.22 7.45 7.21
C ARG A 99 22.18 6.34 6.81
N ILE A 100 22.87 5.78 7.79
CA ILE A 100 23.62 4.52 7.65
C ILE A 100 23.04 3.52 8.64
N VAL A 101 22.60 2.40 8.12
CA VAL A 101 22.18 1.23 8.88
C VAL A 101 23.34 0.25 8.87
N ALA A 102 24.02 0.12 10.00
CA ALA A 102 25.20 -0.71 10.17
C ALA A 102 24.86 -1.97 10.98
N GLU A 103 25.83 -2.91 11.06
CA GLU A 103 25.70 -4.16 11.82
C GLU A 103 24.42 -4.93 11.49
N ASN A 104 24.11 -5.08 10.18
CA ASN A 104 22.92 -5.75 9.67
C ASN A 104 21.60 -5.26 10.27
N GLY A 105 21.51 -3.99 10.63
CA GLY A 105 20.29 -3.40 11.17
C GLY A 105 20.34 -3.07 12.66
N ALA A 106 21.41 -3.44 13.38
CA ALA A 106 21.50 -3.21 14.81
C ALA A 106 21.88 -1.76 15.19
N VAL A 107 22.50 -1.03 14.27
CA VAL A 107 22.99 0.32 14.52
C VAL A 107 22.47 1.28 13.46
N LEU A 108 21.86 2.38 13.90
CA LEU A 108 21.43 3.50 13.05
C LEU A 108 22.32 4.71 13.30
N TYR A 109 22.98 5.20 12.26
CA TYR A 109 23.90 6.34 12.31
C TYR A 109 23.42 7.51 11.44
N ARG A 110 23.56 8.73 11.96
CA ARG A 110 23.22 9.98 11.29
C ARG A 110 24.50 10.74 10.92
N PRO A 111 24.97 10.68 9.68
CA PRO A 111 26.23 11.32 9.31
C PRO A 111 26.26 12.83 9.55
N ALA A 112 25.13 13.53 9.36
CA ALA A 112 25.03 14.98 9.52
C ALA A 112 25.31 15.45 10.96
N THR A 113 24.89 14.69 11.97
CA THR A 113 25.07 15.04 13.40
C THR A 113 26.11 14.15 14.08
N ARG A 114 26.54 13.08 13.42
CA ARG A 114 27.40 12.01 13.94
C ARG A 114 26.79 11.25 15.12
N ASP A 115 25.47 11.31 15.26
CA ASP A 115 24.76 10.56 16.29
C ASP A 115 24.60 9.09 15.89
N GLN A 116 24.77 8.21 16.86
CA GLN A 116 24.56 6.78 16.74
C GLN A 116 23.47 6.34 17.69
N ARG A 117 22.57 5.48 17.20
CA ARG A 117 21.52 4.86 18.01
C ARG A 117 21.56 3.33 17.84
N LEU A 118 21.65 2.61 18.95
CA LEU A 118 21.48 1.16 18.95
C LEU A 118 20.00 0.83 18.80
N LEU A 119 19.70 -0.12 17.94
CA LEU A 119 18.36 -0.66 17.70
C LEU A 119 18.16 -2.01 18.41
N ALA A 120 19.22 -2.54 19.04
CA ALA A 120 19.23 -3.77 19.81
C ALA A 120 20.12 -3.63 21.05
N ASP A 121 20.04 -4.61 21.93
CA ASP A 121 20.94 -4.69 23.09
C ASP A 121 22.41 -4.82 22.65
N PRO A 122 23.34 -4.32 23.45
CA PRO A 122 24.77 -4.52 23.20
C PRO A 122 25.16 -5.99 23.11
N ALA A 123 26.24 -6.28 22.37
CA ALA A 123 26.75 -7.64 22.22
C ALA A 123 26.99 -8.32 23.58
N SER A 124 26.50 -9.53 23.73
CA SER A 124 26.50 -10.28 25.00
C SER A 124 27.93 -10.63 25.44
N ALA A 125 28.41 -10.07 26.56
CA ALA A 125 29.71 -10.34 27.11
C ALA A 125 29.89 -11.84 27.46
N VAL A 126 28.85 -12.50 27.96
CA VAL A 126 28.87 -13.93 28.29
C VAL A 126 29.04 -14.80 27.04
N LEU A 127 28.40 -14.40 25.93
CA LEU A 127 28.54 -15.09 24.64
C LEU A 127 29.97 -14.88 24.09
N ILE A 128 30.51 -13.65 24.14
CA ILE A 128 31.87 -13.31 23.71
C ILE A 128 32.89 -14.18 24.45
N ASP A 129 32.82 -14.23 25.80
CA ASP A 129 33.70 -15.05 26.63
C ASP A 129 33.59 -16.53 26.30
N THR A 130 32.38 -17.02 26.02
CA THR A 130 32.15 -18.42 25.69
C THR A 130 32.72 -18.79 24.33
N LEU A 131 32.53 -17.92 23.30
CA LEU A 131 33.12 -18.12 21.98
C LEU A 131 34.65 -18.08 22.01
N THR A 132 35.21 -17.14 22.77
CA THR A 132 36.68 -17.03 22.99
C THR A 132 37.21 -18.31 23.61
N ARG A 133 36.57 -18.84 24.66
CA ARG A 133 36.97 -20.14 25.30
C ARG A 133 36.82 -21.33 24.35
N LYS A 134 35.85 -21.29 23.41
CA LYS A 134 35.68 -22.34 22.38
C LYS A 134 36.69 -22.20 21.23
N GLY A 135 37.58 -21.19 21.26
CA GLY A 135 38.63 -20.97 20.25
C GLY A 135 38.14 -20.38 18.93
N VAL A 136 36.99 -19.70 18.93
CA VAL A 136 36.50 -18.98 17.75
C VAL A 136 37.40 -17.78 17.44
N THR A 137 38.06 -17.80 16.25
CA THR A 137 39.02 -16.77 15.86
C THR A 137 39.06 -16.67 14.29
N PRO A 138 39.08 -15.48 13.69
CA PRO A 138 38.95 -14.17 14.35
C PRO A 138 37.59 -13.98 15.00
N LEU A 139 37.49 -13.15 16.03
CA LEU A 139 36.25 -12.78 16.68
C LEU A 139 36.14 -11.24 16.72
N ASP A 140 35.35 -10.68 15.85
CA ASP A 140 35.10 -9.23 15.78
C ASP A 140 33.83 -8.90 16.54
N VAL A 141 33.92 -8.01 17.51
CA VAL A 141 32.81 -7.60 18.37
C VAL A 141 32.36 -6.19 17.99
N GLY A 142 31.13 -6.10 17.48
CA GLY A 142 30.47 -4.82 17.20
C GLY A 142 29.83 -4.21 18.43
N ASP A 143 29.01 -3.19 18.21
CA ASP A 143 28.21 -2.60 19.27
C ASP A 143 27.08 -3.54 19.72
N SER A 144 26.49 -4.29 18.79
CA SER A 144 25.40 -5.23 19.08
C SER A 144 25.58 -6.62 18.44
N ILE A 145 26.45 -6.76 17.45
CA ILE A 145 26.69 -8.04 16.78
C ILE A 145 28.05 -8.63 17.12
N ILE A 146 28.20 -9.93 16.85
CA ILE A 146 29.49 -10.62 16.88
C ILE A 146 29.72 -11.20 15.49
N ALA A 147 30.88 -10.98 14.91
CA ALA A 147 31.24 -11.50 13.59
C ALA A 147 32.49 -12.40 13.67
N THR A 148 32.52 -13.40 12.80
CA THR A 148 33.65 -14.28 12.59
C THR A 148 33.62 -14.83 11.16
N VAL A 149 34.44 -15.82 10.84
CA VAL A 149 34.48 -16.48 9.55
C VAL A 149 34.19 -17.98 9.68
N ARG A 150 33.87 -18.64 8.56
CA ARG A 150 33.78 -20.10 8.51
C ARG A 150 35.15 -20.72 8.88
N PRO A 151 35.17 -21.93 9.50
CA PRO A 151 34.06 -22.84 9.82
C PRO A 151 33.63 -22.78 11.31
N HIS A 152 33.30 -21.60 11.84
CA HIS A 152 32.98 -21.43 13.27
C HIS A 152 31.46 -21.49 13.58
N GLU A 153 30.62 -21.84 12.63
CA GLU A 153 29.16 -21.89 12.81
C GLU A 153 28.70 -22.88 13.88
N VAL A 154 29.33 -24.05 13.96
CA VAL A 154 28.94 -25.08 14.94
C VAL A 154 29.23 -24.64 16.39
N PRO A 155 30.47 -24.19 16.75
CA PRO A 155 30.75 -23.66 18.09
C PRO A 155 29.84 -22.50 18.48
N ILE A 156 29.43 -21.65 17.52
CA ILE A 156 28.52 -20.52 17.75
C ILE A 156 27.11 -21.01 18.11
N MET A 157 26.53 -21.91 17.30
CA MET A 157 25.20 -22.48 17.58
C MET A 157 25.13 -23.22 18.91
N GLU A 158 26.20 -23.97 19.25
CA GLU A 158 26.31 -24.62 20.56
C GLU A 158 26.33 -23.59 21.69
N ALA A 159 27.12 -22.51 21.57
CA ALA A 159 27.22 -21.49 22.61
C ALA A 159 25.87 -20.78 22.81
N ILE A 160 25.16 -20.42 21.73
CA ILE A 160 23.83 -19.81 21.79
C ILE A 160 22.85 -20.75 22.51
N ARG A 161 22.83 -22.04 22.14
CA ARG A 161 21.97 -23.06 22.78
C ARG A 161 22.31 -23.23 24.25
N ASP A 162 23.59 -23.42 24.58
CA ASP A 162 24.06 -23.74 25.94
C ASP A 162 23.81 -22.56 26.91
N LEU A 163 23.79 -21.32 26.39
CA LEU A 163 23.46 -20.11 27.14
C LEU A 163 21.97 -19.78 27.15
N GLY A 164 21.14 -20.51 26.39
CA GLY A 164 19.70 -20.24 26.28
C GLY A 164 19.37 -18.88 25.62
N LEU A 165 20.20 -18.42 24.67
CA LEU A 165 20.02 -17.15 23.98
C LEU A 165 19.13 -17.33 22.74
N GLU A 166 18.36 -16.28 22.41
CA GLU A 166 17.51 -16.23 21.20
C GLU A 166 18.21 -15.59 19.99
N HIS A 167 19.54 -15.54 19.98
CA HIS A 167 20.32 -14.98 18.88
C HIS A 167 20.22 -15.85 17.63
N HIS A 168 20.27 -15.22 16.45
CA HIS A 168 20.35 -15.95 15.19
C HIS A 168 21.69 -15.75 14.49
N VAL A 169 22.05 -16.77 13.70
CA VAL A 169 23.27 -16.79 12.93
C VAL A 169 22.90 -16.54 11.47
N ILE A 170 23.53 -15.54 10.88
CA ILE A 170 23.39 -15.25 9.44
C ILE A 170 24.74 -15.41 8.74
N PHE A 171 24.66 -15.69 7.46
CA PHE A 171 25.80 -15.85 6.59
C PHE A 171 25.83 -14.70 5.58
N ASN A 172 27.03 -14.21 5.31
CA ASN A 172 27.30 -13.34 4.18
C ASN A 172 28.62 -13.83 3.56
N ARG A 173 28.52 -14.67 2.51
CA ARG A 173 29.63 -15.39 1.91
C ARG A 173 30.42 -16.20 2.96
N GLU A 174 31.69 -15.80 3.24
CA GLU A 174 32.54 -16.48 4.24
C GLU A 174 32.35 -15.96 5.66
N SER A 175 31.65 -14.83 5.84
CA SER A 175 31.39 -14.25 7.15
C SER A 175 30.22 -14.95 7.85
N VAL A 176 30.38 -15.17 9.14
CA VAL A 176 29.35 -15.70 10.05
C VAL A 176 29.07 -14.65 11.11
N MET A 177 27.83 -14.20 11.19
CA MET A 177 27.43 -13.11 12.09
C MET A 177 26.35 -13.59 13.04
N VAL A 178 26.50 -13.26 14.32
CA VAL A 178 25.52 -13.50 15.38
C VAL A 178 24.79 -12.20 15.67
N LEU A 179 23.49 -12.21 15.45
CA LEU A 179 22.63 -11.05 15.62
C LEU A 179 21.70 -11.24 16.81
N PRO A 180 21.36 -10.15 17.53
CA PRO A 180 20.27 -10.13 18.49
C PRO A 180 18.92 -10.53 17.86
N PRO A 181 17.95 -11.02 18.64
CA PRO A 181 16.64 -11.40 18.12
C PRO A 181 15.92 -10.23 17.46
N GLY A 182 15.28 -10.50 16.33
CA GLY A 182 14.49 -9.52 15.57
C GLY A 182 15.30 -8.50 14.76
N ILE A 183 16.63 -8.57 14.75
CA ILE A 183 17.52 -7.66 14.01
C ILE A 183 17.89 -8.25 12.65
N ASN A 184 17.69 -7.46 11.62
CA ASN A 184 18.13 -7.69 10.23
C ASN A 184 18.13 -6.37 9.44
N LYS A 185 18.59 -6.40 8.19
CA LYS A 185 18.62 -5.20 7.32
C LYS A 185 17.24 -4.55 7.14
N ALA A 186 16.14 -5.32 7.15
CA ALA A 186 14.77 -4.79 7.05
C ALA A 186 14.39 -3.95 8.28
N THR A 187 14.63 -4.46 9.50
CA THR A 187 14.28 -3.74 10.73
C THR A 187 15.10 -2.47 10.90
N GLY A 188 16.38 -2.50 10.52
CA GLY A 188 17.24 -1.32 10.50
C GLY A 188 16.81 -0.29 9.46
N LEU A 189 16.47 -0.74 8.24
CA LEU A 189 15.93 0.14 7.20
C LEU A 189 14.59 0.77 7.64
N ALA A 190 13.68 -0.02 8.22
CA ALA A 190 12.42 0.51 8.73
C ALA A 190 12.62 1.63 9.76
N ALA A 191 13.59 1.48 10.69
CA ALA A 191 13.95 2.52 11.64
C ALA A 191 14.52 3.79 10.96
N ALA A 192 15.31 3.61 9.90
CA ALA A 192 15.84 4.74 9.11
C ALA A 192 14.70 5.47 8.36
N LEU A 193 13.77 4.73 7.77
CA LEU A 193 12.61 5.30 7.06
C LEU A 193 11.67 6.04 8.00
N ASP A 194 11.42 5.51 9.19
CA ASP A 194 10.61 6.19 10.23
C ASP A 194 11.22 7.54 10.61
N GLU A 195 12.55 7.62 10.80
CA GLU A 195 13.23 8.89 11.08
C GLU A 195 13.20 9.87 9.91
N LEU A 196 13.24 9.37 8.68
CA LEU A 196 13.19 10.18 7.46
C LEU A 196 11.77 10.51 7.01
N GLN A 197 10.76 9.99 7.69
CA GLN A 197 9.34 10.11 7.33
C GLN A 197 9.07 9.63 5.90
N LEU A 198 9.62 8.46 5.55
CA LEU A 198 9.47 7.80 4.25
C LEU A 198 8.66 6.50 4.38
N SER A 199 7.97 6.15 3.32
CA SER A 199 7.32 4.84 3.18
C SER A 199 8.29 3.83 2.55
N PRO A 200 8.22 2.53 2.90
CA PRO A 200 8.90 1.47 2.14
C PRO A 200 8.58 1.48 0.64
N HIS A 201 7.38 1.93 0.28
CA HIS A 201 6.92 2.01 -1.11
C HIS A 201 7.53 3.17 -1.93
N GLU A 202 8.40 3.97 -1.31
CA GLU A 202 9.17 5.05 -1.94
C GLU A 202 10.65 4.67 -2.09
N VAL A 203 11.02 3.40 -1.82
CA VAL A 203 12.40 2.96 -1.73
C VAL A 203 12.76 1.98 -2.85
N VAL A 204 13.91 2.21 -3.49
CA VAL A 204 14.61 1.23 -4.30
C VAL A 204 15.67 0.55 -3.45
N GLY A 205 15.62 -0.77 -3.29
CA GLY A 205 16.65 -1.56 -2.59
C GLY A 205 17.64 -2.16 -3.59
N ILE A 206 18.95 -2.04 -3.34
CA ILE A 206 20.00 -2.60 -4.19
C ILE A 206 20.90 -3.50 -3.34
N GLY A 207 21.15 -4.74 -3.78
CA GLY A 207 21.92 -5.73 -3.04
C GLY A 207 22.54 -6.82 -3.88
N ASP A 208 23.36 -7.70 -3.25
CA ASP A 208 24.05 -8.80 -3.93
C ASP A 208 24.10 -10.12 -3.15
N SER A 209 23.84 -10.12 -1.83
CA SER A 209 24.10 -11.26 -0.94
C SER A 209 22.83 -11.77 -0.24
N GLU A 210 22.94 -12.88 0.48
CA GLU A 210 21.82 -13.57 1.14
C GLU A 210 21.11 -12.69 2.18
N ASN A 211 21.83 -11.84 2.91
CA ASN A 211 21.27 -10.93 3.91
C ASN A 211 20.47 -9.76 3.31
N ASP A 212 20.54 -9.57 1.96
CA ASP A 212 19.79 -8.54 1.24
C ASP A 212 18.35 -8.95 0.90
N HIS A 213 17.97 -10.22 1.08
CA HIS A 213 16.57 -10.62 0.96
C HIS A 213 15.66 -9.78 1.89
N ALA A 214 16.13 -9.48 3.11
CA ALA A 214 15.40 -8.63 4.04
C ALA A 214 15.29 -7.18 3.54
N LEU A 215 16.34 -6.64 2.92
CA LEU A 215 16.33 -5.33 2.28
C LEU A 215 15.31 -5.28 1.12
N PHE A 216 15.30 -6.31 0.26
CA PHE A 216 14.37 -6.41 -0.87
C PHE A 216 12.91 -6.47 -0.42
N GLN A 217 12.61 -7.23 0.65
CA GLN A 217 11.26 -7.33 1.20
C GLN A 217 10.72 -5.99 1.74
N THR A 218 11.61 -5.09 2.18
CA THR A 218 11.25 -3.78 2.74
C THR A 218 11.24 -2.68 1.68
N SER A 219 11.69 -2.96 0.45
CA SER A 219 11.74 -1.98 -0.63
C SER A 219 10.63 -2.22 -1.64
N GLU A 220 10.10 -1.15 -2.25
CA GLU A 220 9.09 -1.25 -3.31
C GLU A 220 9.66 -1.91 -4.57
N LEU A 221 10.86 -1.52 -4.96
CA LEU A 221 11.58 -2.07 -6.10
C LEU A 221 12.91 -2.66 -5.64
N ALA A 222 13.15 -3.92 -5.95
CA ALA A 222 14.35 -4.66 -5.60
C ALA A 222 15.27 -4.83 -6.82
N VAL A 223 16.51 -4.40 -6.69
CA VAL A 223 17.52 -4.47 -7.74
C VAL A 223 18.69 -5.34 -7.29
N ALA A 224 18.96 -6.41 -7.99
CA ALA A 224 20.16 -7.21 -7.80
C ALA A 224 21.25 -6.79 -8.82
N VAL A 225 22.50 -6.62 -8.37
CA VAL A 225 23.62 -6.46 -9.30
C VAL A 225 23.92 -7.80 -9.99
N ALA A 226 24.53 -7.78 -11.19
CA ALA A 226 24.77 -9.00 -11.96
C ALA A 226 25.62 -10.05 -11.23
N SER A 227 26.48 -9.63 -10.30
CA SER A 227 27.30 -10.49 -9.42
C SER A 227 26.57 -11.05 -8.22
N ALA A 228 25.29 -10.71 -8.01
CA ALA A 228 24.52 -11.18 -6.87
C ALA A 228 24.33 -12.71 -6.88
N VAL A 229 24.13 -13.27 -5.68
CA VAL A 229 23.84 -14.68 -5.51
C VAL A 229 22.58 -15.08 -6.27
N PRO A 230 22.50 -16.32 -6.81
CA PRO A 230 21.37 -16.75 -7.65
C PRO A 230 20.01 -16.53 -6.99
N THR A 231 19.87 -16.89 -5.71
CA THR A 231 18.61 -16.76 -4.96
C THR A 231 18.14 -15.31 -4.84
N LEU A 232 19.07 -14.37 -4.73
CA LEU A 232 18.71 -12.94 -4.67
C LEU A 232 18.33 -12.39 -6.05
N ARG A 233 19.02 -12.84 -7.11
CA ARG A 233 18.65 -12.47 -8.50
C ARG A 233 17.24 -12.95 -8.86
N ASP A 234 16.87 -14.16 -8.41
CA ASP A 234 15.54 -14.72 -8.65
C ASP A 234 14.43 -13.95 -7.87
N ALA A 235 14.80 -13.33 -6.76
CA ALA A 235 13.90 -12.52 -5.93
C ALA A 235 13.82 -11.04 -6.35
N ALA A 236 14.71 -10.59 -7.25
CA ALA A 236 14.79 -9.20 -7.70
C ALA A 236 13.76 -8.86 -8.78
N ASP A 237 13.25 -7.63 -8.75
CA ASP A 237 12.41 -7.09 -9.82
C ASP A 237 13.23 -6.72 -11.06
N TRP A 238 14.50 -6.38 -10.85
CA TRP A 238 15.47 -6.07 -11.90
C TRP A 238 16.86 -6.58 -11.53
N VAL A 239 17.53 -7.22 -12.47
CA VAL A 239 18.95 -7.60 -12.39
C VAL A 239 19.72 -6.71 -13.36
N THR A 240 20.71 -5.95 -12.84
CA THR A 240 21.53 -5.06 -13.69
C THR A 240 22.41 -5.85 -14.65
N ALA A 241 22.82 -5.22 -15.77
CA ALA A 241 23.71 -5.85 -16.72
C ALA A 241 25.18 -5.93 -16.23
N ARG A 242 25.53 -5.07 -15.26
CA ARG A 242 26.90 -4.95 -14.72
C ARG A 242 26.96 -5.45 -13.28
N SER A 243 28.16 -5.80 -12.82
CA SER A 243 28.44 -6.30 -11.49
C SER A 243 28.84 -5.19 -10.52
N ASN A 244 28.65 -5.39 -9.21
CA ASN A 244 29.14 -4.54 -8.13
C ASN A 244 28.77 -3.04 -8.33
N GLY A 245 29.67 -2.11 -8.02
CA GLY A 245 29.46 -0.67 -8.16
C GLY A 245 29.04 -0.22 -9.55
N ALA A 246 29.52 -0.87 -10.62
CA ALA A 246 29.09 -0.55 -11.98
C ALA A 246 27.61 -0.92 -12.23
N GLY A 247 27.12 -2.02 -11.65
CA GLY A 247 25.70 -2.38 -11.67
C GLY A 247 24.87 -1.43 -10.83
N THR A 248 25.37 -1.05 -9.65
CA THR A 248 24.74 -0.02 -8.81
C THR A 248 24.63 1.31 -9.56
N SER A 249 25.70 1.75 -10.24
CA SER A 249 25.69 2.98 -11.06
C SER A 249 24.63 2.92 -12.16
N GLU A 250 24.47 1.77 -12.83
CA GLU A 250 23.41 1.55 -13.82
C GLU A 250 22.02 1.79 -13.23
N ALA A 251 21.75 1.24 -12.03
CA ALA A 251 20.50 1.43 -11.32
C ALA A 251 20.27 2.89 -10.87
N LEU A 252 21.30 3.53 -10.32
CA LEU A 252 21.23 4.92 -9.88
C LEU A 252 20.96 5.89 -11.03
N LEU A 253 21.60 5.68 -12.18
CA LEU A 253 21.38 6.50 -13.38
C LEU A 253 19.97 6.32 -13.95
N ALA A 254 19.42 5.10 -13.96
CA ALA A 254 18.04 4.85 -14.35
C ALA A 254 17.05 5.54 -13.38
N LEU A 255 17.32 5.50 -12.06
CA LEU A 255 16.52 6.19 -11.06
C LEU A 255 16.48 7.71 -11.30
N VAL A 256 17.60 8.32 -11.66
CA VAL A 256 17.66 9.76 -11.94
C VAL A 256 17.02 10.11 -13.29
N ALA A 257 17.20 9.25 -14.30
CA ALA A 257 16.76 9.54 -15.67
C ALA A 257 15.23 9.50 -15.84
N ASP A 258 14.56 8.45 -15.32
CA ASP A 258 13.14 8.21 -15.54
C ASP A 258 12.38 7.67 -14.33
N ASP A 259 12.96 7.79 -13.12
CA ASP A 259 12.37 7.27 -11.87
C ASP A 259 12.04 5.76 -11.94
N MET A 260 12.89 4.98 -12.62
CA MET A 260 12.70 3.53 -12.83
C MET A 260 11.39 3.17 -13.56
N ALA A 261 10.79 4.06 -14.34
CA ALA A 261 9.45 3.88 -14.94
C ALA A 261 9.31 2.59 -15.74
N GLY A 262 10.37 2.18 -16.49
CA GLY A 262 10.38 0.94 -17.24
C GLY A 262 10.30 -0.33 -16.39
N HIS A 263 10.87 -0.32 -15.20
CA HIS A 263 10.87 -1.43 -14.24
C HIS A 263 9.66 -1.37 -13.31
N ALA A 264 9.30 -0.18 -12.83
CA ALA A 264 8.17 0.04 -11.94
C ALA A 264 6.82 -0.46 -12.50
N ARG A 265 6.61 -0.39 -13.81
CA ARG A 265 5.39 -0.91 -14.48
C ARG A 265 5.29 -2.44 -14.46
N ARG A 266 6.41 -3.14 -14.27
CA ARG A 266 6.49 -4.61 -14.27
C ARG A 266 6.44 -5.23 -12.88
N LEU A 267 6.32 -4.40 -11.82
CA LEU A 267 6.25 -4.90 -10.44
C LEU A 267 5.05 -5.81 -10.26
N THR A 268 5.28 -7.00 -9.73
CA THR A 268 4.26 -8.02 -9.45
C THR A 268 4.09 -8.32 -7.96
N ARG A 269 5.06 -7.93 -7.12
CA ARG A 269 5.07 -8.24 -5.69
C ARG A 269 3.93 -7.60 -4.90
N HIS A 270 3.51 -6.42 -5.33
CA HIS A 270 2.49 -5.63 -4.64
C HIS A 270 1.31 -5.40 -5.59
N ARG A 271 0.41 -6.38 -5.68
CA ARG A 271 -0.78 -6.27 -6.52
C ARG A 271 -2.04 -6.18 -5.67
N ILE A 272 -2.98 -5.38 -6.11
CA ILE A 272 -4.30 -5.23 -5.49
C ILE A 272 -5.30 -6.05 -6.30
N THR A 273 -5.95 -7.01 -5.66
CA THR A 273 -6.91 -7.90 -6.30
C THR A 273 -8.27 -7.21 -6.42
N LEU A 274 -8.75 -7.05 -7.64
CA LEU A 274 -10.09 -6.55 -7.95
C LEU A 274 -11.13 -7.69 -7.92
N GLY A 275 -10.70 -8.92 -8.19
CA GLY A 275 -11.54 -10.10 -8.24
C GLY A 275 -10.86 -11.25 -8.96
N SER A 276 -11.66 -12.21 -9.44
CA SER A 276 -11.18 -13.34 -10.23
C SER A 276 -12.03 -13.58 -11.48
N ARG A 277 -11.40 -14.11 -12.53
CA ARG A 277 -12.10 -14.64 -13.70
C ARG A 277 -12.86 -15.91 -13.37
N GLN A 278 -13.76 -16.36 -14.24
CA GLN A 278 -14.52 -17.61 -14.06
C GLN A 278 -13.61 -18.85 -13.91
N GLY A 279 -12.38 -18.80 -14.43
CA GLY A 279 -11.36 -19.84 -14.27
C GLY A 279 -10.61 -19.82 -12.94
N GLY A 280 -10.87 -18.83 -12.07
CA GLY A 280 -10.17 -18.64 -10.78
C GLY A 280 -8.94 -17.74 -10.88
N ASP A 281 -8.49 -17.35 -12.06
CA ASP A 281 -7.34 -16.47 -12.25
C ASP A 281 -7.61 -15.07 -11.65
N PRO A 282 -6.70 -14.53 -10.82
CA PRO A 282 -6.89 -13.23 -10.21
C PRO A 282 -6.82 -12.10 -11.25
N VAL A 283 -7.72 -11.14 -11.14
CA VAL A 283 -7.64 -9.85 -11.84
C VAL A 283 -7.11 -8.83 -10.85
N THR A 284 -5.99 -8.21 -11.19
CA THR A 284 -5.26 -7.35 -10.28
C THR A 284 -4.92 -6.01 -10.92
N MET A 285 -4.69 -5.00 -10.09
CA MET A 285 -4.16 -3.69 -10.50
C MET A 285 -2.86 -3.36 -9.76
N SER A 286 -2.07 -2.45 -10.32
CA SER A 286 -0.94 -1.87 -9.60
C SER A 286 -1.44 -0.95 -8.46
N PRO A 287 -0.81 -0.96 -7.27
CA PRO A 287 -1.16 0.00 -6.22
C PRO A 287 -0.86 1.46 -6.57
N VAL A 288 0.01 1.71 -7.55
CA VAL A 288 0.41 3.06 -7.99
C VAL A 288 0.39 3.12 -9.52
N GLY A 289 0.03 4.27 -10.09
CA GLY A 289 0.09 4.56 -11.53
C GLY A 289 -1.26 4.47 -12.23
N GLU A 290 -1.92 3.31 -12.22
CA GLU A 290 -3.19 3.09 -12.94
C GLU A 290 -4.38 3.81 -12.30
N ASN A 291 -5.28 4.35 -13.10
CA ASN A 291 -6.55 4.91 -12.66
C ASN A 291 -7.68 3.89 -12.82
N LEU A 292 -8.45 3.70 -11.75
CA LEU A 292 -9.59 2.78 -11.71
C LEU A 292 -10.91 3.55 -11.64
N LEU A 293 -11.86 3.21 -12.52
CA LEU A 293 -13.25 3.64 -12.40
C LEU A 293 -14.11 2.47 -11.90
N ILE A 294 -14.85 2.68 -10.82
CA ILE A 294 -15.88 1.78 -10.30
C ILE A 294 -17.24 2.45 -10.53
N ALA A 295 -18.04 1.94 -11.48
CA ALA A 295 -19.29 2.55 -11.87
C ALA A 295 -20.46 1.56 -11.80
N GLY A 296 -21.67 2.06 -11.55
CA GLY A 296 -22.88 1.24 -11.53
C GLY A 296 -24.00 1.84 -10.70
N THR A 297 -25.20 1.27 -10.77
CA THR A 297 -26.38 1.75 -10.06
C THR A 297 -26.22 1.75 -8.54
N SER A 298 -27.06 2.51 -7.84
CA SER A 298 -27.06 2.49 -6.37
C SER A 298 -27.37 1.07 -5.85
N GLY A 299 -26.64 0.64 -4.80
CA GLY A 299 -26.79 -0.70 -4.22
C GLY A 299 -26.17 -1.84 -5.04
N SER A 300 -25.48 -1.58 -6.15
CA SER A 300 -24.86 -2.62 -7.00
C SER A 300 -23.57 -3.25 -6.44
N GLY A 301 -23.01 -2.72 -5.34
CA GLY A 301 -21.77 -3.22 -4.73
C GLY A 301 -20.53 -2.36 -4.99
N LYS A 302 -20.67 -1.14 -5.54
CA LYS A 302 -19.54 -0.22 -5.77
C LYS A 302 -18.70 0.03 -4.53
N SER A 303 -19.37 0.44 -3.43
CA SER A 303 -18.70 0.71 -2.15
C SER A 303 -18.06 -0.55 -1.57
N THR A 304 -18.67 -1.73 -1.79
CA THR A 304 -18.09 -3.03 -1.40
C THR A 304 -16.75 -3.28 -2.10
N LEU A 305 -16.68 -3.08 -3.41
CA LEU A 305 -15.43 -3.23 -4.16
C LEU A 305 -14.40 -2.17 -3.77
N ALA A 306 -14.82 -0.90 -3.63
CA ALA A 306 -13.94 0.18 -3.21
C ALA A 306 -13.33 -0.08 -1.82
N HIS A 307 -14.14 -0.58 -0.87
CA HIS A 307 -13.65 -1.00 0.45
C HIS A 307 -12.67 -2.19 0.36
N ALA A 308 -12.94 -3.20 -0.48
CA ALA A 308 -12.04 -4.34 -0.67
C ALA A 308 -10.67 -3.92 -1.23
N VAL A 309 -10.65 -2.94 -2.12
CA VAL A 309 -9.41 -2.35 -2.65
C VAL A 309 -8.69 -1.54 -1.58
N LEU A 310 -9.40 -0.69 -0.84
CA LEU A 310 -8.83 0.13 0.23
C LEU A 310 -8.25 -0.71 1.37
N GLU A 311 -8.92 -1.79 1.79
CA GLU A 311 -8.39 -2.71 2.80
C GLU A 311 -7.03 -3.29 2.37
N GLN A 312 -6.91 -3.75 1.13
CA GLN A 312 -5.67 -4.30 0.61
C GLN A 312 -4.56 -3.24 0.55
N LEU A 313 -4.87 -2.00 0.13
CA LEU A 313 -3.92 -0.89 0.13
C LEU A 313 -3.42 -0.58 1.55
N VAL A 314 -4.34 -0.50 2.52
CA VAL A 314 -4.02 -0.23 3.93
C VAL A 314 -3.20 -1.37 4.55
N ASP A 315 -3.57 -2.62 4.29
CA ASP A 315 -2.87 -3.81 4.82
C ASP A 315 -1.46 -3.94 4.23
N GLN A 316 -1.26 -3.53 2.98
CA GLN A 316 0.05 -3.47 2.35
C GLN A 316 0.85 -2.20 2.69
N GLY A 317 0.28 -1.25 3.47
CA GLY A 317 1.00 -0.04 3.92
C GLY A 317 1.01 1.12 2.92
N TYR A 318 0.21 1.08 1.85
CA TYR A 318 0.08 2.20 0.92
C TYR A 318 -0.76 3.33 1.52
N GLN A 319 -0.23 4.54 1.58
CA GLN A 319 -0.98 5.71 2.03
C GLN A 319 -2.11 6.05 1.07
N SER A 320 -3.32 6.15 1.60
CA SER A 320 -4.53 6.51 0.85
C SER A 320 -5.19 7.77 1.40
N CYS A 321 -5.75 8.58 0.50
CA CYS A 321 -6.62 9.71 0.83
C CYS A 321 -7.99 9.48 0.17
N VAL A 322 -9.02 9.29 0.98
CA VAL A 322 -10.40 9.04 0.52
C VAL A 322 -11.21 10.32 0.68
N ILE A 323 -11.83 10.75 -0.40
CA ILE A 323 -12.76 11.89 -0.41
C ILE A 323 -14.18 11.32 -0.43
N ASP A 324 -14.92 11.54 0.65
CA ASP A 324 -16.23 10.96 0.92
C ASP A 324 -17.30 12.06 1.05
N PRO A 325 -18.02 12.34 -0.02
CA PRO A 325 -19.09 13.35 0.01
C PRO A 325 -20.31 12.94 0.83
N GLU A 326 -20.63 11.65 0.92
CA GLU A 326 -21.88 11.15 1.51
C GLU A 326 -21.73 10.54 2.90
N GLY A 327 -20.50 10.32 3.37
CA GLY A 327 -20.23 9.76 4.69
C GLY A 327 -20.35 8.23 4.73
N ASP A 328 -20.10 7.56 3.60
CA ASP A 328 -20.27 6.11 3.45
C ASP A 328 -19.12 5.25 4.00
N TYR A 329 -18.00 5.89 4.45
CA TYR A 329 -16.78 5.23 4.95
C TYR A 329 -16.55 5.32 6.48
N PRO A 330 -17.57 5.36 7.37
CA PRO A 330 -17.37 5.67 8.79
C PRO A 330 -16.66 4.57 9.60
N SER A 331 -16.37 3.41 9.02
CA SER A 331 -15.98 2.21 9.76
C SER A 331 -14.62 1.61 9.37
N MET A 332 -13.75 2.35 8.68
CA MET A 332 -12.39 1.87 8.41
C MET A 332 -11.49 2.19 9.60
N GLU A 333 -11.26 1.19 10.46
CA GLU A 333 -10.60 1.30 11.78
C GLU A 333 -9.22 1.98 11.78
N LYS A 334 -8.54 2.03 10.62
CA LYS A 334 -7.18 2.60 10.51
C LYS A 334 -7.15 4.00 9.89
N MET A 335 -8.31 4.60 9.57
CA MET A 335 -8.36 5.91 8.92
C MET A 335 -8.57 7.06 9.90
N ILE A 336 -7.81 8.14 9.71
CA ILE A 336 -8.00 9.42 10.40
C ILE A 336 -9.04 10.20 9.61
N MET A 337 -10.19 10.46 10.23
CA MET A 337 -11.30 11.18 9.59
C MET A 337 -11.23 12.68 9.88
N PHE A 338 -11.33 13.49 8.84
CA PHE A 338 -11.48 14.94 8.89
C PHE A 338 -12.85 15.34 8.37
N GLY A 339 -13.56 16.18 9.12
CA GLY A 339 -14.94 16.55 8.85
C GLY A 339 -15.96 15.55 9.40
N ASN A 340 -17.17 16.02 9.60
CA ASN A 340 -18.34 15.26 10.06
C ASN A 340 -19.62 16.01 9.66
N SER A 341 -20.81 15.54 10.10
CA SER A 341 -22.10 16.18 9.79
C SER A 341 -22.28 17.61 10.33
N GLN A 342 -21.43 18.05 11.29
CA GLN A 342 -21.52 19.37 11.92
C GLN A 342 -20.43 20.33 11.46
N ARG A 343 -19.28 19.80 11.01
CA ARG A 343 -18.12 20.61 10.60
C ARG A 343 -17.49 20.05 9.34
N GLY A 344 -17.33 20.91 8.32
CA GLY A 344 -16.53 20.58 7.15
C GLY A 344 -15.04 20.40 7.49
N PRO A 345 -14.29 19.58 6.74
CA PRO A 345 -12.85 19.46 6.87
C PRO A 345 -12.15 20.73 6.36
N THR A 346 -10.89 20.92 6.78
CA THR A 346 -10.01 21.94 6.20
C THR A 346 -8.87 21.28 5.43
N VAL A 347 -8.43 21.94 4.35
CA VAL A 347 -7.32 21.44 3.52
C VAL A 347 -6.03 21.33 4.32
N VAL A 348 -5.80 22.26 5.27
CA VAL A 348 -4.60 22.27 6.12
C VAL A 348 -4.55 21.02 7.02
N GLU A 349 -5.66 20.65 7.66
CA GLU A 349 -5.74 19.45 8.51
C GLU A 349 -5.41 18.18 7.70
N VAL A 350 -5.99 18.05 6.51
CA VAL A 350 -5.77 16.92 5.61
C VAL A 350 -4.30 16.84 5.20
N MET A 351 -3.72 17.95 4.76
CA MET A 351 -2.33 17.99 4.29
C MET A 351 -1.33 17.73 5.41
N THR A 352 -1.59 18.24 6.63
CA THR A 352 -0.75 17.98 7.81
C THR A 352 -0.75 16.51 8.21
N ALA A 353 -1.93 15.88 8.21
CA ALA A 353 -2.01 14.44 8.52
C ALA A 353 -1.26 13.57 7.51
N LEU A 354 -1.30 13.94 6.21
CA LEU A 354 -0.60 13.22 5.15
C LEU A 354 0.93 13.36 5.23
N GLU A 355 1.49 14.23 6.08
CA GLU A 355 2.93 14.28 6.34
C GLU A 355 3.44 12.96 6.92
N ASN A 356 2.67 12.34 7.79
CA ASN A 356 2.99 11.01 8.29
C ASN A 356 2.77 9.96 7.18
N PRO A 357 3.81 9.22 6.74
CA PRO A 357 3.72 8.23 5.67
C PRO A 357 2.76 7.06 5.97
N LYS A 358 2.50 6.80 7.24
CA LYS A 358 1.60 5.71 7.69
C LYS A 358 0.14 6.16 7.84
N ALA A 359 -0.14 7.47 7.72
CA ALA A 359 -1.50 7.99 7.88
C ALA A 359 -2.39 7.60 6.70
N GLN A 360 -3.54 7.02 7.03
CA GLN A 360 -4.66 6.81 6.12
C GLN A 360 -5.68 7.91 6.39
N VAL A 361 -6.08 8.65 5.38
CA VAL A 361 -6.90 9.86 5.57
C VAL A 361 -8.26 9.71 4.89
N LEU A 362 -9.32 10.00 5.65
CA LEU A 362 -10.70 10.09 5.18
C LEU A 362 -11.19 11.53 5.31
N VAL A 363 -11.55 12.12 4.20
CA VAL A 363 -12.06 13.50 4.10
C VAL A 363 -13.57 13.45 3.92
N ASN A 364 -14.31 13.61 5.01
CA ASN A 364 -15.78 13.57 5.03
C ASN A 364 -16.33 14.96 4.74
N LEU A 365 -17.07 15.10 3.63
CA LEU A 365 -17.61 16.37 3.16
C LEU A 365 -19.07 16.62 3.57
N VAL A 366 -19.68 15.75 4.39
CA VAL A 366 -21.10 15.86 4.78
C VAL A 366 -21.41 17.20 5.47
N GLY A 367 -20.47 17.75 6.25
CA GLY A 367 -20.60 19.06 6.89
C GLY A 367 -20.45 20.27 5.98
N LEU A 368 -20.13 20.08 4.70
CA LEU A 368 -20.10 21.15 3.70
C LEU A 368 -21.41 21.16 2.90
N PRO A 369 -21.98 22.35 2.59
CA PRO A 369 -23.05 22.49 1.61
C PRO A 369 -22.69 21.81 0.27
N LEU A 370 -23.68 21.25 -0.41
CA LEU A 370 -23.46 20.53 -1.66
C LEU A 370 -22.75 21.38 -2.73
N GLU A 371 -23.11 22.67 -2.79
CA GLU A 371 -22.52 23.67 -3.71
C GLU A 371 -21.05 23.98 -3.43
N ASP A 372 -20.59 23.83 -2.18
CA ASP A 372 -19.22 24.15 -1.76
C ASP A 372 -18.24 22.96 -1.91
N ARG A 373 -18.75 21.72 -2.02
CA ARG A 373 -17.93 20.50 -2.12
C ARG A 373 -17.00 20.49 -3.33
N PRO A 374 -17.43 20.88 -4.55
CA PRO A 374 -16.54 20.98 -5.71
C PRO A 374 -15.43 22.02 -5.52
N ALA A 375 -15.72 23.17 -4.89
CA ALA A 375 -14.74 24.22 -4.61
C ALA A 375 -13.68 23.74 -3.62
N PHE A 376 -14.08 23.06 -2.54
CA PHE A 376 -13.17 22.43 -1.59
C PHE A 376 -12.26 21.40 -2.28
N PHE A 377 -12.82 20.57 -3.15
CA PHE A 377 -12.06 19.55 -3.87
C PHE A 377 -11.06 20.19 -4.85
N LEU A 378 -11.43 21.27 -5.53
CA LEU A 378 -10.55 22.05 -6.40
C LEU A 378 -9.39 22.72 -5.65
N GLU A 379 -9.56 23.03 -4.37
CA GLU A 379 -8.46 23.52 -3.52
C GLU A 379 -7.56 22.38 -3.04
N LEU A 380 -8.13 21.21 -2.69
CA LEU A 380 -7.42 20.08 -2.11
C LEU A 380 -6.60 19.30 -3.16
N LEU A 381 -7.19 18.97 -4.31
CA LEU A 381 -6.59 18.07 -5.30
C LEU A 381 -5.23 18.56 -5.84
N PRO A 382 -5.02 19.84 -6.21
CA PRO A 382 -3.71 20.32 -6.64
C PRO A 382 -2.63 20.13 -5.56
N LYS A 383 -2.96 20.35 -4.28
CA LYS A 383 -2.02 20.17 -3.16
C LYS A 383 -1.67 18.71 -2.94
N LEU A 384 -2.63 17.79 -3.12
CA LEU A 384 -2.38 16.35 -3.08
C LEU A 384 -1.45 15.92 -4.23
N GLN A 385 -1.64 16.47 -5.42
CA GLN A 385 -0.80 16.19 -6.59
C GLN A 385 0.60 16.78 -6.43
N GLU A 386 0.73 18.05 -6.01
CA GLU A 386 2.03 18.67 -5.70
C GLU A 386 2.80 17.85 -4.69
N ARG A 387 2.13 17.41 -3.62
CA ARG A 387 2.73 16.54 -2.62
C ARG A 387 3.21 15.22 -3.25
N ARG A 388 2.38 14.59 -4.10
CA ARG A 388 2.73 13.34 -4.77
C ARG A 388 3.94 13.51 -5.68
N VAL A 389 4.03 14.59 -6.44
CA VAL A 389 5.21 14.90 -7.28
C VAL A 389 6.48 14.98 -6.42
N ARG A 390 6.39 15.52 -5.21
CA ARG A 390 7.55 15.72 -4.31
C ARG A 390 7.91 14.51 -3.47
N THR A 391 6.97 13.63 -3.15
CA THR A 391 7.14 12.58 -2.14
C THR A 391 6.65 11.20 -2.56
N GLY A 392 6.07 11.04 -3.77
CA GLY A 392 5.39 9.79 -4.16
C GLY A 392 4.03 9.55 -3.49
N ARG A 393 3.63 10.39 -2.52
CA ARG A 393 2.44 10.19 -1.66
C ARG A 393 1.43 11.34 -1.75
N PRO A 394 0.13 11.07 -1.51
CA PRO A 394 -0.49 9.78 -1.22
C PRO A 394 -0.43 8.83 -2.43
N HIS A 395 -0.21 7.53 -2.15
CA HIS A 395 -0.10 6.51 -3.20
C HIS A 395 -1.41 6.36 -3.98
N ARG A 396 -2.56 6.48 -3.28
CA ARG A 396 -3.90 6.46 -3.89
C ARG A 396 -4.76 7.61 -3.39
N ILE A 397 -5.52 8.20 -4.30
CA ILE A 397 -6.62 9.11 -3.99
C ILE A 397 -7.90 8.44 -4.47
N VAL A 398 -8.84 8.26 -3.56
CA VAL A 398 -10.17 7.69 -3.85
C VAL A 398 -11.18 8.82 -3.81
N VAL A 399 -11.94 8.98 -4.88
CA VAL A 399 -12.98 9.99 -4.99
C VAL A 399 -14.32 9.28 -5.10
N ASP A 400 -15.06 9.24 -4.01
CA ASP A 400 -16.41 8.68 -4.03
C ASP A 400 -17.40 9.70 -4.58
N GLU A 401 -18.49 9.21 -5.15
CA GLU A 401 -19.47 9.98 -5.89
C GLU A 401 -18.83 11.07 -6.79
N ALA A 402 -17.80 10.64 -7.53
CA ALA A 402 -16.90 11.50 -8.30
C ALA A 402 -17.64 12.49 -9.23
N HIS A 403 -18.85 12.14 -9.69
CA HIS A 403 -19.67 13.02 -10.52
C HIS A 403 -20.18 14.30 -9.82
N HIS A 404 -20.17 14.33 -8.47
CA HIS A 404 -20.46 15.53 -7.70
C HIS A 404 -19.25 16.46 -7.58
N LEU A 405 -18.05 15.90 -7.55
CA LEU A 405 -16.81 16.63 -7.33
C LEU A 405 -16.10 17.03 -8.64
N MET A 406 -16.28 16.22 -9.70
CA MET A 406 -15.63 16.35 -11.01
C MET A 406 -16.67 16.32 -12.16
N PRO A 407 -17.66 17.24 -12.16
CA PRO A 407 -18.76 17.20 -13.12
C PRO A 407 -18.33 17.60 -14.54
N LYS A 408 -19.08 17.17 -15.54
CA LYS A 408 -18.84 17.40 -16.97
C LYS A 408 -18.65 18.88 -17.35
N ARG A 409 -19.29 19.80 -16.62
CA ARG A 409 -19.15 21.25 -16.77
C ARG A 409 -18.27 21.86 -15.69
N TRP A 410 -17.16 21.23 -15.40
CA TRP A 410 -16.19 21.77 -14.48
C TRP A 410 -15.62 23.10 -15.02
N PRO A 411 -15.52 24.18 -14.22
CA PRO A 411 -14.76 25.36 -14.61
C PRO A 411 -13.36 24.93 -15.05
N ALA A 412 -12.75 25.62 -16.02
CA ALA A 412 -11.49 25.24 -16.64
C ALA A 412 -10.53 24.62 -15.60
N MET A 413 -10.21 23.35 -15.79
CA MET A 413 -9.25 22.66 -14.94
C MET A 413 -7.94 23.44 -14.96
N PRO A 414 -7.32 23.72 -13.82
CA PRO A 414 -5.94 24.19 -13.83
C PRO A 414 -5.08 23.22 -14.65
N GLU A 415 -4.16 23.73 -15.45
CA GLU A 415 -3.22 22.92 -16.26
C GLU A 415 -2.50 21.83 -15.41
N SER A 416 -2.34 22.10 -14.11
CA SER A 416 -1.77 21.14 -13.15
C SER A 416 -2.63 19.88 -12.93
N LEU A 417 -3.87 19.81 -13.42
CA LEU A 417 -4.78 18.67 -13.28
C LEU A 417 -4.90 17.82 -14.55
N GLU A 418 -4.16 18.13 -15.59
CA GLU A 418 -4.14 17.33 -16.82
C GLU A 418 -3.59 15.92 -16.59
N ASP A 419 -2.84 15.71 -15.49
CA ASP A 419 -2.11 14.47 -15.19
C ASP A 419 -2.69 13.76 -13.97
N LEU A 420 -3.88 13.15 -14.14
CA LEU A 420 -4.52 12.35 -13.09
C LEU A 420 -3.91 10.95 -13.07
N HIS A 421 -3.14 10.64 -12.02
CA HIS A 421 -2.55 9.32 -11.80
C HIS A 421 -2.92 8.74 -10.45
N SER A 422 -2.97 7.41 -10.36
CA SER A 422 -3.21 6.69 -9.10
C SER A 422 -4.52 7.10 -8.43
N MET A 423 -5.56 7.34 -9.24
CA MET A 423 -6.90 7.70 -8.78
C MET A 423 -7.82 6.47 -8.79
N ILE A 424 -8.78 6.44 -7.88
CA ILE A 424 -9.94 5.55 -7.90
C ILE A 424 -11.18 6.42 -7.91
N PHE A 425 -11.94 6.36 -8.97
CA PHE A 425 -13.21 7.08 -9.12
C PHE A 425 -14.36 6.12 -8.88
N VAL A 426 -15.25 6.46 -7.94
CA VAL A 426 -16.49 5.70 -7.68
C VAL A 426 -17.67 6.57 -8.08
N THR A 427 -18.61 6.07 -8.88
CA THR A 427 -19.73 6.88 -9.36
C THR A 427 -20.95 6.06 -9.80
N VAL A 428 -22.13 6.62 -9.63
CA VAL A 428 -23.36 6.11 -10.24
C VAL A 428 -23.58 6.67 -11.65
N HIS A 429 -22.95 7.79 -11.99
CA HIS A 429 -23.15 8.53 -13.24
C HIS A 429 -21.82 8.79 -13.97
N PRO A 430 -21.22 7.81 -14.65
CA PRO A 430 -19.99 8.01 -15.41
C PRO A 430 -20.19 8.99 -16.58
N ASP A 431 -21.41 9.09 -17.13
CA ASP A 431 -21.79 10.03 -18.19
C ASP A 431 -21.75 11.51 -17.78
N ARG A 432 -21.74 11.78 -16.46
CA ARG A 432 -21.66 13.13 -15.88
C ARG A 432 -20.25 13.55 -15.47
N LEU A 433 -19.28 12.66 -15.55
CA LEU A 433 -17.88 12.98 -15.27
C LEU A 433 -17.26 13.87 -16.34
N ALA A 434 -16.28 14.68 -15.92
CA ALA A 434 -15.49 15.49 -16.84
C ALA A 434 -14.78 14.60 -17.88
N PRO A 435 -14.67 15.00 -19.16
CA PRO A 435 -14.00 14.23 -20.21
C PRO A 435 -12.58 13.83 -19.83
N GLN A 436 -11.81 14.72 -19.20
CA GLN A 436 -10.44 14.49 -18.76
C GLN A 436 -10.33 13.33 -17.77
N VAL A 437 -11.32 13.19 -16.86
CA VAL A 437 -11.41 12.07 -15.92
C VAL A 437 -11.64 10.76 -16.69
N LEU A 438 -12.58 10.76 -17.65
CA LEU A 438 -12.86 9.58 -18.47
C LEU A 438 -11.66 9.17 -19.34
N ASP A 439 -10.91 10.15 -19.84
CA ASP A 439 -9.70 9.91 -20.65
C ASP A 439 -8.56 9.32 -19.82
N SER A 440 -8.45 9.70 -18.55
CA SER A 440 -7.41 9.23 -17.63
C SER A 440 -7.63 7.79 -17.13
N VAL A 441 -8.84 7.21 -17.27
CA VAL A 441 -9.16 5.87 -16.76
C VAL A 441 -8.40 4.79 -17.54
N ASP A 442 -7.65 3.94 -16.84
CA ASP A 442 -6.94 2.78 -17.38
C ASP A 442 -7.77 1.50 -17.22
N LEU A 443 -8.38 1.34 -16.05
CA LEU A 443 -9.17 0.18 -15.66
C LEU A 443 -10.60 0.61 -15.31
N ALA A 444 -11.60 -0.14 -15.74
CA ALA A 444 -12.99 0.12 -15.40
C ALA A 444 -13.69 -1.14 -14.91
N VAL A 445 -14.50 -1.00 -13.86
CA VAL A 445 -15.37 -2.03 -13.33
C VAL A 445 -16.81 -1.50 -13.31
N ALA A 446 -17.69 -2.12 -14.08
CA ALA A 446 -19.10 -1.76 -14.12
C ALA A 446 -19.97 -2.81 -13.43
N LEU A 447 -20.90 -2.34 -12.60
CA LEU A 447 -21.78 -3.16 -11.77
C LEU A 447 -23.26 -2.85 -12.04
N GLY A 448 -24.13 -3.81 -11.71
CA GLY A 448 -25.58 -3.64 -11.79
C GLY A 448 -26.18 -4.26 -13.05
N HIS A 449 -27.41 -3.85 -13.40
CA HIS A 449 -28.21 -4.51 -14.43
C HIS A 449 -27.74 -4.25 -15.86
N GLU A 450 -27.13 -3.08 -16.13
CA GLU A 450 -26.68 -2.72 -17.48
C GLU A 450 -25.20 -2.28 -17.50
N PRO A 451 -24.27 -3.17 -17.17
CA PRO A 451 -22.85 -2.81 -17.01
C PRO A 451 -22.22 -2.35 -18.33
N ALA A 452 -22.67 -2.89 -19.47
CA ALA A 452 -22.18 -2.49 -20.79
C ALA A 452 -22.59 -1.04 -21.13
N SER A 453 -23.82 -0.63 -20.81
CA SER A 453 -24.28 0.76 -21.01
C SER A 453 -23.55 1.72 -20.08
N THR A 454 -23.24 1.29 -18.86
CA THR A 454 -22.44 2.06 -17.88
C THR A 454 -21.04 2.37 -18.39
N LEU A 455 -20.43 1.50 -19.20
CA LEU A 455 -19.10 1.72 -19.79
C LEU A 455 -19.12 2.54 -21.11
N GLN A 456 -20.28 2.80 -21.71
CA GLN A 456 -20.38 3.52 -22.98
C GLN A 456 -19.64 4.89 -22.97
N PRO A 457 -19.73 5.73 -21.93
CA PRO A 457 -19.02 7.01 -21.91
C PRO A 457 -17.52 6.88 -22.10
N LEU A 458 -16.91 5.79 -21.66
CA LEU A 458 -15.47 5.51 -21.83
C LEU A 458 -15.09 5.11 -23.25
N GLY A 459 -16.02 4.53 -24.02
CA GLY A 459 -15.79 4.06 -25.40
C GLY A 459 -15.72 5.16 -26.44
N HIS A 460 -16.30 6.34 -26.16
CA HIS A 460 -16.33 7.46 -27.11
C HIS A 460 -14.96 8.16 -27.26
N HIS A 461 -14.06 8.01 -26.29
CA HIS A 461 -12.78 8.72 -26.20
C HIS A 461 -11.58 7.92 -26.72
N ARG A 462 -11.70 6.60 -27.00
CA ARG A 462 -10.67 5.78 -27.68
C ARG A 462 -11.33 4.82 -28.69
N ARG A 463 -10.60 4.45 -29.76
CA ARG A 463 -11.10 3.75 -30.97
C ARG A 463 -11.62 2.30 -30.74
N SER A 464 -11.83 1.84 -29.52
CA SER A 464 -12.33 0.48 -29.25
C SER A 464 -13.82 0.37 -29.60
N ARG A 465 -14.14 -0.31 -30.71
CA ARG A 465 -15.50 -0.46 -31.26
C ARG A 465 -16.22 -1.77 -30.86
N ARG A 466 -15.64 -2.63 -30.03
CA ARG A 466 -16.24 -3.93 -29.67
C ARG A 466 -16.77 -3.91 -28.25
N MET A 467 -17.98 -3.42 -28.07
CA MET A 467 -18.78 -3.73 -26.88
C MET A 467 -19.42 -5.10 -27.07
N ILE A 468 -19.07 -6.06 -26.22
CA ILE A 468 -19.77 -7.35 -26.17
C ILE A 468 -21.08 -7.13 -25.41
N ALA A 469 -22.19 -7.59 -25.97
CA ALA A 469 -23.43 -7.72 -25.21
C ALA A 469 -23.19 -8.80 -24.14
N VAL A 470 -22.94 -8.35 -22.90
CA VAL A 470 -22.87 -9.26 -21.75
C VAL A 470 -24.31 -9.47 -21.28
N ASN A 471 -24.75 -10.72 -21.23
CA ASN A 471 -25.97 -11.14 -20.58
C ASN A 471 -25.93 -10.73 -19.10
N GLU A 472 -27.07 -10.71 -18.43
CA GLU A 472 -27.24 -10.31 -17.04
C GLU A 472 -26.14 -10.87 -16.13
N LEU A 473 -25.49 -9.97 -15.37
CA LEU A 473 -24.52 -10.33 -14.34
C LEU A 473 -25.24 -10.89 -13.11
N LYS A 474 -24.66 -11.92 -12.51
CA LYS A 474 -25.15 -12.47 -11.24
C LYS A 474 -24.73 -11.55 -10.06
N PRO A 475 -25.43 -11.64 -8.92
CA PRO A 475 -24.99 -10.97 -7.71
C PRO A 475 -23.51 -11.32 -7.38
N GLY A 476 -22.67 -10.31 -7.17
CA GLY A 476 -21.24 -10.48 -6.94
C GLY A 476 -20.38 -10.49 -8.21
N GLU A 477 -20.99 -10.48 -9.40
CA GLU A 477 -20.27 -10.33 -10.66
C GLU A 477 -20.26 -8.86 -11.12
N ALA A 478 -19.19 -8.47 -11.83
CA ALA A 478 -19.01 -7.19 -12.48
C ALA A 478 -18.50 -7.37 -13.90
N LEU A 479 -18.53 -6.33 -14.70
CA LEU A 479 -17.89 -6.26 -15.99
C LEU A 479 -16.58 -5.48 -15.85
N PHE A 480 -15.44 -6.14 -16.09
CA PHE A 480 -14.11 -5.55 -16.03
C PHE A 480 -13.59 -5.16 -17.42
N TRP A 481 -12.97 -4.02 -17.55
CA TRP A 481 -12.36 -3.55 -18.78
C TRP A 481 -10.99 -2.93 -18.56
N GLN A 482 -9.97 -3.56 -19.16
CA GLN A 482 -8.61 -3.04 -19.22
C GLN A 482 -8.42 -2.29 -20.54
N ARG A 483 -8.55 -0.95 -20.49
CA ARG A 483 -8.59 -0.10 -21.69
C ARG A 483 -7.25 -0.02 -22.44
N ALA A 484 -6.14 -0.18 -21.73
CA ALA A 484 -4.79 -0.08 -22.31
C ALA A 484 -4.48 -1.20 -23.31
N GLU A 485 -5.09 -2.38 -23.15
CA GLU A 485 -4.81 -3.57 -23.95
C GLU A 485 -5.74 -3.75 -25.16
N ASP A 486 -6.67 -2.80 -25.41
CA ASP A 486 -7.69 -2.86 -26.47
C ASP A 486 -8.49 -4.19 -26.49
N LEU A 487 -8.57 -4.87 -25.33
CA LEU A 487 -9.36 -6.07 -25.13
C LEU A 487 -10.81 -5.72 -24.82
N PRO A 488 -11.77 -6.59 -25.20
CA PRO A 488 -13.17 -6.38 -24.83
C PRO A 488 -13.36 -6.54 -23.32
N PRO A 489 -14.38 -5.85 -22.73
CA PRO A 489 -14.76 -6.09 -21.35
C PRO A 489 -15.09 -7.56 -21.07
N GLU A 490 -14.72 -8.07 -19.90
CA GLU A 490 -14.91 -9.46 -19.48
C GLU A 490 -15.63 -9.56 -18.11
N PRO A 491 -16.36 -10.66 -17.82
CA PRO A 491 -16.95 -10.87 -16.51
C PRO A 491 -15.89 -11.09 -15.42
N LEU A 492 -16.13 -10.49 -14.25
CA LEU A 492 -15.29 -10.55 -13.06
C LEU A 492 -16.12 -10.93 -11.84
N LEU A 493 -15.71 -11.94 -11.08
CA LEU A 493 -16.21 -12.18 -9.73
C LEU A 493 -15.49 -11.25 -8.77
N MET A 494 -16.19 -10.31 -8.16
CA MET A 494 -15.60 -9.22 -7.36
C MET A 494 -14.92 -9.70 -6.09
N ALA A 495 -13.84 -9.01 -5.71
CA ALA A 495 -13.27 -9.10 -4.38
C ALA A 495 -14.25 -8.55 -3.34
N VAL A 496 -14.31 -9.20 -2.17
CA VAL A 496 -15.16 -8.80 -1.04
C VAL A 496 -14.28 -8.42 0.14
N PRO A 497 -14.51 -7.26 0.80
CA PRO A 497 -13.70 -6.82 1.94
C PRO A 497 -13.84 -7.79 3.11
N ARG A 498 -12.74 -7.95 3.87
CA ARG A 498 -12.73 -8.78 5.09
C ARG A 498 -13.57 -8.15 6.20
N ALA A 499 -13.49 -6.82 6.33
CA ALA A 499 -14.24 -6.06 7.33
C ALA A 499 -15.76 -6.15 7.12
N GLU A 500 -16.24 -6.28 5.88
CA GLU A 500 -17.66 -6.46 5.62
C GLU A 500 -18.18 -7.80 6.14
N ARG A 501 -17.37 -8.87 6.03
CA ARG A 501 -17.69 -10.17 6.66
C ARG A 501 -17.77 -10.05 8.19
N GLN A 502 -16.86 -9.32 8.82
CA GLN A 502 -16.88 -9.09 10.28
C GLN A 502 -18.01 -8.15 10.70
N ARG A 503 -18.27 -7.07 9.94
CA ARG A 503 -19.35 -6.12 10.17
C ARG A 503 -20.72 -6.76 10.01
N HIS A 504 -20.92 -7.58 8.99
CA HIS A 504 -22.13 -8.37 8.79
C HIS A 504 -22.35 -9.32 9.98
N ARG A 505 -21.30 -10.00 10.44
CA ARG A 505 -21.35 -10.87 11.62
C ARG A 505 -21.70 -10.08 12.90
N ARG A 506 -20.98 -8.98 13.19
CA ARG A 506 -21.27 -8.12 14.38
C ARG A 506 -22.66 -7.50 14.34
N LYS A 507 -23.10 -7.01 13.18
CA LYS A 507 -24.42 -6.40 13.04
C LYS A 507 -25.54 -7.37 13.38
N TYR A 508 -25.44 -8.61 12.95
CA TYR A 508 -26.44 -9.63 13.19
C TYR A 508 -26.24 -10.36 14.53
N ALA A 509 -25.01 -10.41 15.05
CA ALA A 509 -24.71 -10.96 16.36
C ALA A 509 -25.19 -10.04 17.50
N GLU A 510 -24.81 -8.75 17.47
CA GLU A 510 -24.94 -7.80 18.58
C GLU A 510 -25.75 -6.55 18.23
N GLY A 511 -25.90 -6.22 16.93
CA GLY A 511 -26.57 -5.01 16.47
C GLY A 511 -28.09 -5.07 16.66
N GLU A 512 -28.76 -3.91 16.53
CA GLU A 512 -30.21 -3.82 16.63
C GLU A 512 -30.86 -3.93 15.25
N LEU A 513 -31.60 -5.01 15.00
CA LEU A 513 -32.48 -5.15 13.84
C LEU A 513 -33.76 -4.36 14.09
N PRO A 514 -34.28 -3.64 13.06
CA PRO A 514 -35.54 -2.94 13.19
C PRO A 514 -36.70 -3.92 13.47
N PRO A 515 -37.82 -3.47 14.05
CA PRO A 515 -38.93 -4.33 14.48
C PRO A 515 -39.42 -5.29 13.40
N GLU A 516 -39.53 -4.85 12.15
CA GLU A 516 -40.01 -5.62 11.02
C GLU A 516 -39.05 -6.75 10.56
N ARG A 517 -37.80 -6.70 11.00
CA ARG A 517 -36.77 -7.70 10.70
C ARG A 517 -36.34 -8.51 11.92
N SER A 518 -36.84 -8.18 13.11
CA SER A 518 -36.58 -8.92 14.33
C SER A 518 -37.37 -10.23 14.38
N PHE A 519 -36.85 -11.24 15.07
CA PHE A 519 -37.63 -12.44 15.37
C PHE A 519 -38.56 -12.22 16.57
N TYR A 520 -39.74 -12.82 16.50
CA TYR A 520 -40.70 -12.74 17.59
C TYR A 520 -41.12 -14.13 18.04
N PHE A 521 -40.80 -14.52 19.27
CA PHE A 521 -41.33 -15.71 19.90
C PHE A 521 -42.75 -15.45 20.34
N ARG A 522 -43.73 -16.09 19.71
CA ARG A 522 -45.14 -15.86 19.94
C ARG A 522 -45.87 -17.07 20.54
N GLY A 523 -45.42 -18.31 20.21
CA GLY A 523 -46.10 -19.54 20.59
C GLY A 523 -47.38 -19.83 19.81
N PRO A 524 -48.01 -21.00 20.01
CA PRO A 524 -49.14 -21.47 19.19
C PRO A 524 -50.38 -20.57 19.28
N ASP A 525 -50.63 -19.91 20.43
CA ASP A 525 -51.81 -19.06 20.64
C ASP A 525 -51.44 -17.57 20.71
N GLY A 526 -50.25 -17.18 20.32
CA GLY A 526 -49.76 -15.80 20.45
C GLY A 526 -49.59 -15.32 21.90
N LYS A 527 -49.39 -16.24 22.85
CA LYS A 527 -49.26 -15.98 24.28
C LYS A 527 -48.06 -15.12 24.64
N LEU A 528 -47.01 -15.16 23.79
CA LEU A 528 -45.79 -14.41 23.98
C LEU A 528 -45.63 -13.37 22.86
N ASN A 529 -44.82 -12.34 23.12
CA ASN A 529 -44.39 -11.37 22.13
C ASN A 529 -42.96 -10.90 22.47
N LEU A 530 -42.04 -11.87 22.53
CA LEU A 530 -40.65 -11.61 22.90
C LEU A 530 -39.84 -11.35 21.64
N ARG A 531 -39.30 -10.13 21.52
CA ARG A 531 -38.55 -9.68 20.36
C ARG A 531 -37.06 -10.00 20.51
N ALA A 532 -36.52 -10.77 19.61
CA ALA A 532 -35.10 -10.96 19.41
C ALA A 532 -34.60 -10.04 18.29
N GLN A 533 -33.91 -9.00 18.64
CA GLN A 533 -33.39 -7.99 17.70
C GLN A 533 -32.04 -8.35 17.11
N ASN A 534 -31.40 -9.42 17.56
CA ASN A 534 -30.13 -9.97 17.06
C ASN A 534 -30.00 -11.45 17.46
N LEU A 535 -28.95 -12.11 16.97
CA LEU A 535 -28.71 -13.55 17.22
C LEU A 535 -28.34 -13.86 18.69
N ILE A 536 -27.64 -12.94 19.39
CA ILE A 536 -27.34 -13.12 20.83
C ILE A 536 -28.63 -13.08 21.64
N MET A 537 -29.48 -12.07 21.40
CA MET A 537 -30.78 -11.98 22.08
C MET A 537 -31.72 -13.12 21.69
N PHE A 538 -31.70 -13.57 20.41
CA PHE A 538 -32.41 -14.76 19.96
C PHE A 538 -32.03 -15.98 20.81
N ARG A 539 -30.73 -16.23 21.00
CA ARG A 539 -30.21 -17.34 21.80
C ARG A 539 -30.64 -17.22 23.28
N GLN A 540 -30.45 -16.03 23.87
CA GLN A 540 -30.84 -15.78 25.27
C GLN A 540 -32.33 -16.04 25.51
N LEU A 541 -33.17 -15.55 24.61
CA LEU A 541 -34.63 -15.76 24.71
C LEU A 541 -35.00 -17.22 24.46
N ALA A 542 -34.35 -17.87 23.50
CA ALA A 542 -34.55 -19.29 23.21
C ALA A 542 -34.28 -20.19 24.42
N ASP A 543 -33.29 -19.86 25.25
CA ASP A 543 -32.99 -20.60 26.48
C ASP A 543 -34.05 -20.38 27.58
N GLY A 544 -34.79 -19.29 27.52
CA GLY A 544 -35.77 -18.90 28.55
C GLY A 544 -37.24 -19.17 28.23
N ILE A 545 -37.58 -19.49 26.96
CA ILE A 545 -38.98 -19.78 26.57
C ILE A 545 -39.33 -21.24 26.85
N ASP A 546 -40.64 -21.51 26.98
CA ASP A 546 -41.20 -22.85 27.15
C ASP A 546 -41.00 -23.71 25.89
N ASP A 547 -41.06 -25.03 26.08
CA ASP A 547 -40.82 -26.00 25.00
C ASP A 547 -41.90 -25.96 23.92
N GLU A 548 -43.14 -25.65 24.29
CA GLU A 548 -44.28 -25.56 23.37
C GLU A 548 -44.04 -24.40 22.37
N THR A 549 -43.64 -23.22 22.86
CA THR A 549 -43.32 -22.07 22.03
C THR A 549 -42.12 -22.33 21.13
N TRP A 550 -41.07 -22.96 21.65
CA TRP A 550 -39.88 -23.32 20.84
C TRP A 550 -40.22 -24.27 19.70
N LEU A 551 -40.91 -25.40 20.02
CA LEU A 551 -41.29 -26.44 19.03
C LEU A 551 -42.32 -25.92 18.04
N HIS A 552 -43.18 -24.96 18.43
CA HIS A 552 -44.12 -24.32 17.49
C HIS A 552 -43.40 -23.66 16.33
N HIS A 553 -42.41 -22.78 16.62
CA HIS A 553 -41.61 -22.11 15.58
C HIS A 553 -40.68 -23.05 14.83
N LEU A 554 -40.06 -24.02 15.52
CA LEU A 554 -39.22 -25.05 14.90
C LEU A 554 -39.98 -25.82 13.80
N ARG A 555 -41.16 -26.29 14.11
CA ARG A 555 -42.00 -27.08 13.18
C ARG A 555 -42.56 -26.28 12.01
N GLN A 556 -42.61 -24.95 12.13
CA GLN A 556 -43.05 -24.05 11.06
C GLN A 556 -41.89 -23.58 10.16
N GLY A 557 -40.65 -23.95 10.45
CA GLY A 557 -39.48 -23.50 9.70
C GLY A 557 -39.23 -21.99 9.84
N ASP A 558 -39.63 -21.40 10.97
CA ASP A 558 -39.55 -19.95 11.16
C ASP A 558 -38.13 -19.51 11.43
N TYR A 559 -37.29 -20.33 12.06
CA TYR A 559 -35.91 -20.01 12.42
C TYR A 559 -35.03 -19.94 11.18
N SER A 560 -35.05 -20.98 10.34
CA SER A 560 -34.29 -21.00 9.09
C SER A 560 -34.76 -19.90 8.14
N ARG A 561 -36.07 -19.66 8.06
CA ARG A 561 -36.65 -18.58 7.25
C ARG A 561 -36.16 -17.21 7.71
N TRP A 562 -36.15 -16.92 9.03
CA TRP A 562 -35.63 -15.68 9.58
C TRP A 562 -34.14 -15.53 9.33
N MET A 563 -33.36 -16.58 9.51
CA MET A 563 -31.91 -16.56 9.25
C MET A 563 -31.60 -16.30 7.78
N LYS A 564 -32.40 -16.83 6.86
CA LYS A 564 -32.27 -16.58 5.44
C LYS A 564 -32.67 -15.16 5.02
N THR A 565 -33.81 -14.67 5.53
CA THR A 565 -34.44 -13.43 5.01
C THR A 565 -34.00 -12.17 5.78
N ALA A 566 -33.90 -12.25 7.11
CA ALA A 566 -33.60 -11.13 7.98
C ALA A 566 -32.12 -11.05 8.35
N ILE A 567 -31.50 -12.17 8.72
CA ILE A 567 -30.06 -12.27 9.03
C ILE A 567 -29.22 -12.31 7.74
N LYS A 568 -29.80 -12.78 6.63
CA LYS A 568 -29.15 -12.92 5.32
C LYS A 568 -27.92 -13.85 5.35
N ASP A 569 -28.00 -14.92 6.12
CA ASP A 569 -27.01 -16.00 6.16
C ASP A 569 -27.62 -17.32 5.65
N PRO A 570 -27.56 -17.59 4.33
CA PRO A 570 -28.10 -18.79 3.74
C PRO A 570 -27.51 -20.07 4.31
N SER A 571 -26.22 -20.09 4.61
CA SER A 571 -25.56 -21.29 5.12
C SER A 571 -25.94 -21.59 6.58
N LEU A 572 -26.17 -20.56 7.43
CA LEU A 572 -26.74 -20.77 8.76
C LEU A 572 -28.18 -21.25 8.65
N ALA A 573 -28.93 -20.68 7.70
CA ALA A 573 -30.32 -21.09 7.45
C ALA A 573 -30.42 -22.57 7.01
N GLU A 574 -29.48 -23.06 6.17
CA GLU A 574 -29.43 -24.48 5.78
C GLU A 574 -29.17 -25.38 6.98
N ILE A 575 -28.19 -25.08 7.83
CA ILE A 575 -27.88 -25.86 9.03
C ILE A 575 -29.09 -25.92 9.99
N VAL A 576 -29.78 -24.78 10.16
CA VAL A 576 -30.96 -24.70 11.04
C VAL A 576 -32.17 -25.41 10.42
N HIS A 577 -32.30 -25.35 9.09
CA HIS A 577 -33.34 -26.11 8.37
C HIS A 577 -33.18 -27.62 8.54
N GLU A 578 -31.95 -28.14 8.49
CA GLU A 578 -31.69 -29.54 8.82
C GLU A 578 -32.14 -29.92 10.23
N VAL A 579 -32.03 -29.03 11.22
CA VAL A 579 -32.52 -29.24 12.59
C VAL A 579 -34.05 -29.20 12.63
N GLU A 580 -34.70 -28.32 11.85
CA GLU A 580 -36.15 -28.20 11.73
C GLU A 580 -36.77 -29.45 11.09
N ASP A 581 -36.06 -30.14 10.16
CA ASP A 581 -36.50 -31.35 9.47
C ASP A 581 -36.32 -32.65 10.28
N MET A 582 -35.83 -32.56 11.54
CA MET A 582 -35.63 -33.70 12.45
C MET A 582 -36.77 -33.77 13.50
N PRO A 583 -37.90 -34.45 13.21
CA PRO A 583 -39.07 -34.45 14.09
C PRO A 583 -38.87 -35.19 15.43
N GLU A 584 -37.84 -36.04 15.52
CA GLU A 584 -37.47 -36.80 16.70
C GLU A 584 -36.71 -36.01 17.74
N LEU A 585 -36.20 -34.84 17.41
CA LEU A 585 -35.43 -34.02 18.35
C LEU A 585 -36.33 -33.41 19.44
N SER A 586 -35.91 -33.53 20.69
CA SER A 586 -36.52 -32.81 21.79
C SER A 586 -36.31 -31.28 21.67
N ALA A 587 -37.11 -30.49 22.37
CA ALA A 587 -36.93 -29.05 22.42
C ALA A 587 -35.55 -28.65 22.93
N HIS A 588 -35.02 -29.36 23.91
CA HIS A 588 -33.69 -29.13 24.46
C HIS A 588 -32.58 -29.40 23.43
N GLU A 589 -32.60 -30.55 22.75
CA GLU A 589 -31.59 -30.95 21.76
C GLU A 589 -31.60 -30.02 20.54
N SER A 590 -32.78 -29.67 20.03
CA SER A 590 -32.91 -28.75 18.90
C SER A 590 -32.42 -27.33 19.24
N ARG A 591 -32.72 -26.80 20.46
CA ARG A 591 -32.15 -25.52 20.95
C ARG A 591 -30.62 -25.56 20.97
N GLN A 592 -30.07 -26.63 21.52
CA GLN A 592 -28.63 -26.78 21.65
C GLN A 592 -27.93 -26.81 20.27
N ARG A 593 -28.48 -27.51 19.30
CA ARG A 593 -27.95 -27.54 17.93
C ARG A 593 -28.01 -26.19 17.24
N VAL A 594 -29.16 -25.51 17.33
CA VAL A 594 -29.31 -24.15 16.77
C VAL A 594 -28.38 -23.16 17.47
N ALA A 595 -28.26 -23.23 18.80
CA ALA A 595 -27.35 -22.38 19.56
C ALA A 595 -25.87 -22.62 19.19
N THR A 596 -25.47 -23.88 19.02
CA THR A 596 -24.12 -24.25 18.56
C THR A 596 -23.83 -23.72 17.15
N ALA A 597 -24.76 -23.90 16.20
CA ALA A 597 -24.61 -23.37 14.86
C ALA A 597 -24.44 -21.84 14.83
N ILE A 598 -25.19 -21.11 15.65
CA ILE A 598 -25.01 -19.66 15.81
C ILE A 598 -23.66 -19.36 16.46
N GLN A 599 -23.28 -20.08 17.50
CA GLN A 599 -22.05 -19.83 18.26
C GLN A 599 -20.77 -20.05 17.43
N GLU A 600 -20.68 -21.13 16.70
CA GLU A 600 -19.53 -21.44 15.82
C GLU A 600 -19.34 -20.37 14.72
N ARG A 601 -20.42 -19.72 14.32
CA ARG A 601 -20.39 -18.80 13.18
C ARG A 601 -20.30 -17.33 13.59
N TYR A 602 -20.83 -16.95 14.75
CA TYR A 602 -20.99 -15.56 15.19
C TYR A 602 -20.27 -15.19 16.49
N THR A 603 -19.77 -16.14 17.27
CA THR A 603 -18.82 -15.87 18.34
C THR A 603 -17.40 -15.88 17.80
N LEU A 604 -16.73 -14.73 17.90
CA LEU A 604 -15.29 -14.65 17.67
C LEU A 604 -14.58 -15.55 18.70
N PRO A 605 -13.53 -16.32 18.29
CA PRO A 605 -12.63 -16.88 19.29
C PRO A 605 -12.13 -15.71 20.15
N THR A 606 -12.22 -15.84 21.46
CA THR A 606 -11.50 -14.99 22.40
C THR A 606 -10.03 -15.06 21.99
N THR A 607 -9.56 -14.04 21.29
CA THR A 607 -8.13 -13.84 21.08
C THR A 607 -7.55 -13.71 22.49
N GLY A 608 -6.90 -14.75 22.94
CA GLY A 608 -6.00 -14.70 24.07
C GLY A 608 -4.98 -13.58 23.81
N ILE A 609 -4.76 -12.84 24.86
CA ILE A 609 -3.81 -11.76 25.10
C ILE A 609 -2.46 -12.03 24.46
#